data_917a265e82cb2f41c4fd9d2d05ef5282
#
_entry.id   917a265e82cb2f41c4fd9d2d05ef5282
#
_cell.length_a   1.000
_cell.length_b   1.000
_cell.length_c   1.000
_cell.angle_alpha   90.00
_cell.angle_beta   90.00
_cell.angle_gamma   90.00
#
_symmetry.space_group_name_H-M   'P 1'
#
loop_
_entity.id
_entity.type
_entity.pdbx_description
1 polymer ?
#
loop_
_entity_poly.entity_id
_entity_poly.type
_entity_poly.pdbx_seq_one_letter_code
_entity_poly.pdbx_strand_id
1 'polypeptide(L)'
;MPTVLVTGAGRGLGLEFAKQYVADGWRVIATVRDPKKAGALQALGDAVTVHRLDVRDFKATAELGRELAREAIDVAIANAGISPGHKVSIAEIDEDAWLDTFAVNSVAPMALAGALLPALKRGGDKKLVAISSRMGSIAENTAGGSYPYRASKAALNAAWHSLANDHREVIAVVLHPGWVRTDMGGSGAPVGPKESITGMRRVIAQLKPADSGRFFDFEGKELPW
;
A
#
# COMPACT_ATOMS: atom_id res chain seq x y z
N MET A 1 -17.92 13.07 5.86
CA MET A 1 -17.46 11.70 6.16
C MET A 1 -16.12 11.53 5.48
N PRO A 2 -15.06 11.24 6.22
CA PRO A 2 -13.74 11.07 5.62
C PRO A 2 -13.69 9.85 4.69
N THR A 3 -12.79 9.89 3.71
CA THR A 3 -12.69 8.87 2.67
C THR A 3 -11.30 8.29 2.59
N VAL A 4 -11.20 6.95 2.56
CA VAL A 4 -9.95 6.24 2.30
C VAL A 4 -10.05 5.42 1.02
N LEU A 5 -9.00 5.44 0.21
CA LEU A 5 -8.83 4.51 -0.91
C LEU A 5 -7.79 3.45 -0.56
N VAL A 6 -8.11 2.16 -0.80
CA VAL A 6 -7.20 1.04 -0.53
C VAL A 6 -7.11 0.15 -1.77
N THR A 7 -5.89 -0.08 -2.27
CA THR A 7 -5.67 -1.05 -3.36
C THR A 7 -5.44 -2.46 -2.85
N GLY A 8 -5.90 -3.46 -3.61
CA GLY A 8 -5.77 -4.87 -3.22
C GLY A 8 -6.58 -5.22 -1.97
N ALA A 9 -7.77 -4.61 -1.83
CA ALA A 9 -8.60 -4.71 -0.64
C ALA A 9 -9.39 -6.02 -0.50
N GLY A 10 -9.31 -6.95 -1.44
CA GLY A 10 -10.13 -8.17 -1.45
C GLY A 10 -9.77 -9.22 -0.39
N ARG A 11 -8.58 -9.14 0.21
CA ARG A 11 -8.07 -10.08 1.23
C ARG A 11 -6.94 -9.48 2.05
N GLY A 12 -6.47 -10.23 3.04
CA GLY A 12 -5.28 -9.90 3.85
C GLY A 12 -5.36 -8.52 4.48
N LEU A 13 -4.26 -7.78 4.42
CA LEU A 13 -4.15 -6.45 5.02
C LEU A 13 -5.12 -5.43 4.41
N GLY A 14 -5.32 -5.48 3.09
CA GLY A 14 -6.21 -4.55 2.40
C GLY A 14 -7.67 -4.70 2.85
N LEU A 15 -8.15 -5.92 3.04
CA LEU A 15 -9.49 -6.18 3.59
C LEU A 15 -9.59 -5.73 5.05
N GLU A 16 -8.57 -5.96 5.83
CA GLU A 16 -8.56 -5.53 7.24
C GLU A 16 -8.54 -3.99 7.36
N PHE A 17 -7.81 -3.29 6.48
CA PHE A 17 -7.92 -1.82 6.38
C PHE A 17 -9.36 -1.39 6.13
N ALA A 18 -10.03 -1.98 5.12
CA ALA A 18 -11.41 -1.64 4.81
C ALA A 18 -12.34 -1.86 6.01
N LYS A 19 -12.23 -3.00 6.70
CA LYS A 19 -13.02 -3.32 7.90
C LYS A 19 -12.86 -2.27 9.00
N GLN A 20 -11.63 -1.92 9.33
CA GLN A 20 -11.37 -1.00 10.43
C GLN A 20 -11.74 0.44 10.08
N TYR A 21 -11.57 0.89 8.83
CA TYR A 21 -12.01 2.21 8.42
C TYR A 21 -13.54 2.32 8.39
N VAL A 22 -14.26 1.30 7.91
CA VAL A 22 -15.73 1.27 7.97
C VAL A 22 -16.22 1.29 9.42
N ALA A 23 -15.60 0.52 10.31
CA ALA A 23 -15.97 0.49 11.73
C ALA A 23 -15.84 1.87 12.41
N ASP A 24 -14.93 2.72 11.92
CA ASP A 24 -14.74 4.10 12.42
C ASP A 24 -15.53 5.15 11.61
N GLY A 25 -16.49 4.71 10.78
CA GLY A 25 -17.42 5.60 10.06
C GLY A 25 -16.82 6.27 8.83
N TRP A 26 -15.77 5.69 8.23
CA TRP A 26 -15.18 6.19 6.98
C TRP A 26 -15.86 5.59 5.76
N ARG A 27 -15.92 6.36 4.68
CA ARG A 27 -16.17 5.81 3.34
C ARG A 27 -14.90 5.15 2.81
N VAL A 28 -15.05 3.94 2.24
CA VAL A 28 -13.94 3.17 1.70
C VAL A 28 -14.10 3.00 0.19
N ILE A 29 -13.13 3.44 -0.58
CA ILE A 29 -12.96 3.12 -2.00
C ILE A 29 -11.98 1.96 -2.07
N ALA A 30 -12.48 0.76 -2.37
CA ALA A 30 -11.71 -0.47 -2.40
C ALA A 30 -11.42 -0.89 -3.84
N THR A 31 -10.18 -1.24 -4.18
CA THR A 31 -9.90 -1.82 -5.49
C THR A 31 -9.55 -3.30 -5.38
N VAL A 32 -10.07 -4.09 -6.31
CA VAL A 32 -9.84 -5.53 -6.41
C VAL A 32 -9.71 -5.95 -7.88
N ARG A 33 -8.97 -7.02 -8.16
CA ARG A 33 -8.86 -7.56 -9.53
C ARG A 33 -10.16 -8.18 -10.03
N ASP A 34 -10.87 -8.86 -9.14
CA ASP A 34 -12.13 -9.54 -9.46
C ASP A 34 -13.22 -9.17 -8.43
N PRO A 35 -14.13 -8.23 -8.77
CA PRO A 35 -15.23 -7.85 -7.89
C PRO A 35 -16.17 -8.99 -7.51
N LYS A 36 -16.26 -10.04 -8.33
CA LYS A 36 -17.10 -11.21 -8.02
C LYS A 36 -16.58 -12.00 -6.81
N LYS A 37 -15.29 -11.86 -6.50
CA LYS A 37 -14.63 -12.48 -5.33
C LYS A 37 -14.52 -11.52 -4.13
N ALA A 38 -15.20 -10.39 -4.17
CA ALA A 38 -15.12 -9.36 -3.13
C ALA A 38 -16.27 -9.44 -2.09
N GLY A 39 -16.90 -10.61 -1.90
CA GLY A 39 -18.03 -10.77 -0.98
C GLY A 39 -17.76 -10.28 0.44
N ALA A 40 -16.54 -10.44 0.93
CA ALA A 40 -16.14 -9.94 2.25
C ALA A 40 -16.11 -8.39 2.33
N LEU A 41 -15.86 -7.69 1.23
CA LEU A 41 -15.99 -6.22 1.16
C LEU A 41 -17.45 -5.80 1.04
N GLN A 42 -18.22 -6.50 0.20
CA GLN A 42 -19.65 -6.22 0.02
C GLN A 42 -20.44 -6.39 1.33
N ALA A 43 -20.03 -7.35 2.16
CA ALA A 43 -20.61 -7.56 3.50
C ALA A 43 -20.38 -6.39 4.48
N LEU A 44 -19.50 -5.43 4.15
CA LEU A 44 -19.30 -4.21 4.94
C LEU A 44 -20.35 -3.13 4.67
N GLY A 45 -21.26 -3.36 3.71
CA GLY A 45 -22.39 -2.48 3.41
C GLY A 45 -22.04 -1.27 2.55
N ASP A 46 -22.92 -0.28 2.55
CA ASP A 46 -22.91 0.87 1.63
C ASP A 46 -21.71 1.83 1.84
N ALA A 47 -21.00 1.70 2.95
CA ALA A 47 -19.81 2.49 3.19
C ALA A 47 -18.63 2.11 2.25
N VAL A 48 -18.73 1.00 1.51
CA VAL A 48 -17.67 0.50 0.63
C VAL A 48 -18.09 0.55 -0.82
N THR A 49 -17.33 1.28 -1.64
CA THR A 49 -17.43 1.23 -3.10
C THR A 49 -16.30 0.38 -3.65
N VAL A 50 -16.63 -0.63 -4.45
CA VAL A 50 -15.64 -1.57 -5.01
C VAL A 50 -15.41 -1.27 -6.48
N HIS A 51 -14.16 -0.96 -6.85
CA HIS A 51 -13.72 -0.77 -8.23
C HIS A 51 -12.87 -1.96 -8.68
N ARG A 52 -13.03 -2.34 -9.95
CA ARG A 52 -12.13 -3.32 -10.57
C ARG A 52 -10.83 -2.64 -10.95
N LEU A 53 -9.70 -3.16 -10.47
CA LEU A 53 -8.37 -2.71 -10.85
C LEU A 53 -7.35 -3.85 -10.74
N ASP A 54 -6.72 -4.22 -11.83
CA ASP A 54 -5.38 -4.82 -11.81
C ASP A 54 -4.38 -3.67 -11.77
N VAL A 55 -3.59 -3.57 -10.72
CA VAL A 55 -2.64 -2.46 -10.54
C VAL A 55 -1.53 -2.42 -11.60
N ARG A 56 -1.34 -3.51 -12.36
CA ARG A 56 -0.43 -3.57 -13.50
C ARG A 56 -1.01 -2.89 -14.75
N ASP A 57 -2.32 -2.70 -14.79
CA ASP A 57 -2.98 -1.95 -15.86
C ASP A 57 -2.91 -0.45 -15.55
N PHE A 58 -1.83 0.18 -16.01
CA PHE A 58 -1.60 1.61 -15.76
C PHE A 58 -2.63 2.50 -16.49
N LYS A 59 -3.24 2.01 -17.58
CA LYS A 59 -4.33 2.73 -18.26
C LYS A 59 -5.58 2.72 -17.38
N ALA A 60 -5.97 1.55 -16.86
CA ALA A 60 -7.07 1.45 -15.90
C ALA A 60 -6.81 2.27 -14.62
N THR A 61 -5.56 2.32 -14.15
CA THR A 61 -5.20 3.18 -13.01
C THR A 61 -5.40 4.66 -13.33
N ALA A 62 -5.01 5.11 -14.51
CA ALA A 62 -5.23 6.49 -14.95
C ALA A 62 -6.73 6.80 -15.17
N GLU A 63 -7.52 5.83 -15.63
CA GLU A 63 -8.98 5.95 -15.78
C GLU A 63 -9.65 6.11 -14.43
N LEU A 64 -9.31 5.26 -13.46
CA LEU A 64 -9.79 5.39 -12.07
C LEU A 64 -9.43 6.76 -11.48
N GLY A 65 -8.23 7.26 -11.72
CA GLY A 65 -7.82 8.60 -11.29
C GLY A 65 -8.69 9.71 -11.89
N ARG A 66 -9.07 9.61 -13.18
CA ARG A 66 -9.97 10.57 -13.82
C ARG A 66 -11.39 10.49 -13.25
N GLU A 67 -11.90 9.29 -13.02
CA GLU A 67 -13.19 9.04 -12.39
C GLU A 67 -13.27 9.68 -11.00
N LEU A 68 -12.21 9.50 -10.20
CA LEU A 68 -12.13 9.98 -8.82
C LEU A 68 -11.63 11.43 -8.69
N ALA A 69 -11.25 12.11 -9.78
CA ALA A 69 -10.59 13.42 -9.72
C ALA A 69 -11.40 14.53 -9.00
N ARG A 70 -12.73 14.38 -8.93
CA ARG A 70 -13.61 15.31 -8.23
C ARG A 70 -13.94 14.89 -6.79
N GLU A 71 -13.58 13.68 -6.41
CA GLU A 71 -13.73 13.19 -5.04
C GLU A 71 -12.75 13.90 -4.10
N ALA A 72 -13.10 13.93 -2.81
CA ALA A 72 -12.18 14.29 -1.74
C ALA A 72 -11.71 13.00 -1.06
N ILE A 73 -10.44 12.65 -1.26
CA ILE A 73 -9.82 11.48 -0.64
C ILE A 73 -8.85 11.96 0.44
N ASP A 74 -9.13 11.59 1.69
CA ASP A 74 -8.31 12.00 2.84
C ASP A 74 -7.06 11.13 2.98
N VAL A 75 -7.20 9.82 2.72
CA VAL A 75 -6.10 8.85 2.79
C VAL A 75 -6.13 7.94 1.56
N ALA A 76 -5.02 7.79 0.87
CA ALA A 76 -4.84 6.78 -0.18
C ALA A 76 -3.75 5.78 0.24
N ILE A 77 -4.06 4.48 0.17
CA ILE A 77 -3.18 3.39 0.59
C ILE A 77 -2.87 2.48 -0.59
N ALA A 78 -1.65 2.59 -1.12
CA ALA A 78 -1.09 1.67 -2.09
C ALA A 78 -0.66 0.37 -1.35
N ASN A 79 -1.63 -0.54 -1.15
CA ASN A 79 -1.43 -1.77 -0.40
C ASN A 79 -1.17 -2.99 -1.29
N ALA A 80 -1.66 -3.01 -2.54
CA ALA A 80 -1.44 -4.14 -3.44
C ALA A 80 0.05 -4.48 -3.57
N GLY A 81 0.38 -5.75 -3.46
CA GLY A 81 1.76 -6.22 -3.55
C GLY A 81 1.82 -7.73 -3.77
N ILE A 82 2.94 -8.19 -4.29
CA ILE A 82 3.25 -9.61 -4.50
C ILE A 82 4.65 -9.95 -3.99
N SER A 83 4.88 -11.23 -3.72
CA SER A 83 6.20 -11.79 -3.44
C SER A 83 6.34 -13.10 -4.22
N PRO A 84 7.41 -13.26 -5.02
CA PRO A 84 7.64 -14.51 -5.78
C PRO A 84 8.16 -15.66 -4.91
N GLY A 85 8.25 -15.48 -3.58
CA GLY A 85 8.77 -16.48 -2.63
C GLY A 85 10.07 -16.04 -1.97
N HIS A 86 10.50 -16.82 -0.94
CA HIS A 86 11.60 -16.40 -0.06
C HIS A 86 12.99 -16.88 -0.49
N LYS A 87 13.10 -17.85 -1.38
CA LYS A 87 14.40 -18.44 -1.76
C LYS A 87 14.53 -18.53 -3.27
N VAL A 88 14.92 -17.43 -3.89
CA VAL A 88 15.41 -17.46 -5.27
C VAL A 88 16.93 -17.46 -5.20
N SER A 89 17.57 -18.52 -5.72
CA SER A 89 19.01 -18.53 -5.95
C SER A 89 19.37 -17.46 -6.95
N ILE A 90 20.51 -16.78 -6.76
CA ILE A 90 21.01 -15.84 -7.76
C ILE A 90 21.35 -16.54 -9.09
N ALA A 91 21.55 -17.86 -9.08
CA ALA A 91 21.79 -18.68 -10.27
C ALA A 91 20.50 -19.05 -11.01
N GLU A 92 19.33 -18.82 -10.42
CA GLU A 92 18.01 -19.22 -10.93
C GLU A 92 17.08 -18.01 -10.99
N ILE A 93 17.53 -16.94 -11.66
CA ILE A 93 16.74 -15.71 -11.80
C ILE A 93 15.63 -15.97 -12.83
N ASP A 94 14.40 -15.84 -12.37
CA ASP A 94 13.21 -15.73 -13.24
C ASP A 94 13.00 -14.24 -13.55
N GLU A 95 13.37 -13.84 -14.76
CA GLU A 95 13.29 -12.45 -15.23
C GLU A 95 11.84 -11.94 -15.24
N ASP A 96 10.90 -12.75 -15.72
CA ASP A 96 9.49 -12.38 -15.81
C ASP A 96 8.89 -12.17 -14.42
N ALA A 97 9.16 -13.08 -13.47
CA ALA A 97 8.73 -12.92 -12.09
C ALA A 97 9.36 -11.70 -11.42
N TRP A 98 10.61 -11.36 -11.77
CA TRP A 98 11.27 -10.17 -11.26
C TRP A 98 10.62 -8.91 -11.80
N LEU A 99 10.41 -8.81 -13.11
CA LEU A 99 9.75 -7.67 -13.75
C LEU A 99 8.32 -7.49 -13.25
N ASP A 100 7.55 -8.58 -13.10
CA ASP A 100 6.19 -8.53 -12.54
C ASP A 100 6.20 -8.00 -11.08
N THR A 101 7.19 -8.42 -10.29
CA THR A 101 7.35 -7.94 -8.91
C THR A 101 7.61 -6.44 -8.88
N PHE A 102 8.46 -5.92 -9.76
CA PHE A 102 8.70 -4.48 -9.89
C PHE A 102 7.47 -3.72 -10.37
N ALA A 103 6.79 -4.24 -11.39
CA ALA A 103 5.58 -3.62 -11.91
C ALA A 103 4.53 -3.43 -10.80
N VAL A 104 4.28 -4.47 -9.99
CA VAL A 104 3.27 -4.44 -8.92
C VAL A 104 3.74 -3.65 -7.69
N ASN A 105 4.99 -3.89 -7.22
CA ASN A 105 5.42 -3.38 -5.92
C ASN A 105 6.02 -1.98 -5.98
N SER A 106 6.49 -1.53 -7.14
CA SER A 106 7.21 -0.26 -7.30
C SER A 106 6.50 0.69 -8.26
N VAL A 107 6.25 0.26 -9.50
CA VAL A 107 5.69 1.15 -10.54
C VAL A 107 4.21 1.42 -10.30
N ALA A 108 3.41 0.41 -9.96
CA ALA A 108 1.98 0.57 -9.74
C ALA A 108 1.62 1.53 -8.59
N PRO A 109 2.29 1.51 -7.42
CA PRO A 109 2.10 2.53 -6.39
C PRO A 109 2.37 3.95 -6.88
N MET A 110 3.40 4.15 -7.71
CA MET A 110 3.72 5.46 -8.28
C MET A 110 2.67 5.92 -9.30
N ALA A 111 2.21 5.02 -10.18
CA ALA A 111 1.13 5.31 -11.11
C ALA A 111 -0.17 5.69 -10.38
N LEU A 112 -0.50 4.95 -9.32
CA LEU A 112 -1.64 5.25 -8.45
C LEU A 112 -1.50 6.61 -7.78
N ALA A 113 -0.32 6.90 -7.21
CA ALA A 113 -0.04 8.18 -6.57
C ALA A 113 -0.29 9.34 -7.52
N GLY A 114 0.30 9.31 -8.72
CA GLY A 114 0.10 10.34 -9.74
C GLY A 114 -1.36 10.50 -10.14
N ALA A 115 -2.08 9.39 -10.33
CA ALA A 115 -3.49 9.40 -10.71
C ALA A 115 -4.40 9.99 -9.62
N LEU A 116 -4.07 9.82 -8.34
CA LEU A 116 -4.89 10.26 -7.20
C LEU A 116 -4.54 11.63 -6.64
N LEU A 117 -3.43 12.27 -7.06
CA LEU A 117 -3.05 13.60 -6.58
C LEU A 117 -4.19 14.63 -6.64
N PRO A 118 -4.99 14.73 -7.73
CA PRO A 118 -6.11 15.68 -7.76
C PRO A 118 -7.15 15.44 -6.67
N ALA A 119 -7.48 14.18 -6.39
CA ALA A 119 -8.46 13.80 -5.37
C ALA A 119 -7.90 13.99 -3.94
N LEU A 120 -6.63 13.64 -3.72
CA LEU A 120 -5.94 13.85 -2.44
C LEU A 120 -5.81 15.33 -2.09
N LYS A 121 -5.54 16.21 -3.05
CA LYS A 121 -5.48 17.66 -2.82
C LYS A 121 -6.82 18.25 -2.35
N ARG A 122 -7.94 17.59 -2.65
CA ARG A 122 -9.28 17.96 -2.18
C ARG A 122 -9.61 17.41 -0.79
N GLY A 123 -8.94 16.35 -0.36
CA GLY A 123 -9.09 15.75 0.97
C GLY A 123 -8.61 16.69 2.08
N GLY A 124 -9.08 16.48 3.28
CA GLY A 124 -8.67 17.22 4.47
C GLY A 124 -7.29 16.79 4.96
N ASP A 125 -7.06 15.48 5.05
CA ASP A 125 -5.82 14.90 5.61
C ASP A 125 -4.66 14.83 4.62
N LYS A 126 -4.95 14.63 3.33
CA LYS A 126 -3.98 14.60 2.22
C LYS A 126 -2.85 13.59 2.43
N LYS A 127 -3.17 12.41 2.97
CA LYS A 127 -2.18 11.38 3.30
C LYS A 127 -2.09 10.34 2.21
N LEU A 128 -0.88 10.09 1.74
CA LEU A 128 -0.56 9.11 0.72
C LEU A 128 0.42 8.09 1.29
N VAL A 129 0.01 6.84 1.36
CA VAL A 129 0.73 5.78 2.05
C VAL A 129 1.01 4.62 1.11
N ALA A 130 2.25 4.14 1.07
CA ALA A 130 2.58 2.87 0.41
C ALA A 130 2.95 1.80 1.44
N ILE A 131 2.43 0.59 1.26
CA ILE A 131 2.83 -0.55 2.08
C ILE A 131 4.12 -1.11 1.52
N SER A 132 5.21 -0.84 2.23
CA SER A 132 6.54 -1.35 1.95
C SER A 132 6.89 -2.55 2.86
N SER A 133 8.14 -2.80 3.07
CA SER A 133 8.65 -3.86 3.92
C SER A 133 9.99 -3.44 4.50
N ARG A 134 10.30 -3.88 5.73
CA ARG A 134 11.66 -3.81 6.28
C ARG A 134 12.70 -4.46 5.35
N MET A 135 12.26 -5.43 4.54
CA MET A 135 13.11 -6.03 3.51
C MET A 135 13.52 -5.05 2.40
N GLY A 136 12.85 -3.89 2.27
CA GLY A 136 13.26 -2.80 1.39
C GLY A 136 14.32 -1.87 1.98
N SER A 137 14.65 -2.01 3.27
CA SER A 137 15.78 -1.30 3.87
C SER A 137 17.10 -1.93 3.41
N ILE A 138 17.98 -1.13 2.83
CA ILE A 138 19.34 -1.55 2.46
C ILE A 138 20.19 -1.68 3.73
N ALA A 139 20.03 -0.73 4.66
CA ALA A 139 20.80 -0.69 5.90
C ALA A 139 20.51 -1.89 6.83
N GLU A 140 19.25 -2.39 6.85
CA GLU A 140 18.87 -3.54 7.68
C GLU A 140 19.04 -4.90 6.95
N ASN A 141 19.59 -4.93 5.74
CA ASN A 141 19.74 -6.17 4.98
C ASN A 141 20.98 -6.95 5.42
N THR A 142 20.86 -7.70 6.49
CA THR A 142 21.92 -8.60 6.99
C THR A 142 21.75 -10.06 6.54
N ALA A 143 20.56 -10.43 6.02
CA ALA A 143 20.22 -11.81 5.71
C ALA A 143 20.35 -12.18 4.22
N GLY A 144 20.39 -11.21 3.33
CA GLY A 144 20.38 -11.42 1.86
C GLY A 144 19.10 -12.12 1.37
N GLY A 145 19.16 -12.75 0.19
CA GLY A 145 18.08 -13.51 -0.42
C GLY A 145 16.89 -12.65 -0.86
N SER A 146 15.82 -13.29 -1.35
CA SER A 146 14.59 -12.64 -1.79
C SER A 146 14.82 -11.43 -2.73
N TYR A 147 15.77 -11.56 -3.63
CA TYR A 147 16.29 -10.47 -4.47
C TYR A 147 15.20 -9.64 -5.14
N PRO A 148 14.21 -10.24 -5.87
CA PRO A 148 13.19 -9.45 -6.54
C PRO A 148 12.34 -8.64 -5.56
N TYR A 149 11.95 -9.26 -4.44
CA TYR A 149 11.11 -8.60 -3.45
C TYR A 149 11.83 -7.46 -2.74
N ARG A 150 13.06 -7.72 -2.24
CA ARG A 150 13.88 -6.69 -1.59
C ARG A 150 14.13 -5.51 -2.52
N ALA A 151 14.60 -5.80 -3.74
CA ALA A 151 14.90 -4.78 -4.73
C ALA A 151 13.66 -3.96 -5.10
N SER A 152 12.48 -4.61 -5.27
CA SER A 152 11.24 -3.88 -5.57
C SER A 152 10.80 -2.97 -4.42
N LYS A 153 10.96 -3.40 -3.16
CA LYS A 153 10.59 -2.57 -2.01
C LYS A 153 11.59 -1.44 -1.76
N ALA A 154 12.87 -1.65 -2.03
CA ALA A 154 13.88 -0.59 -2.02
C ALA A 154 13.60 0.46 -3.14
N ALA A 155 13.26 0.00 -4.34
CA ALA A 155 12.85 0.87 -5.44
C ALA A 155 11.59 1.70 -5.11
N LEU A 156 10.58 1.07 -4.48
CA LEU A 156 9.41 1.78 -3.98
C LEU A 156 9.81 2.86 -2.97
N ASN A 157 10.66 2.51 -1.99
CA ASN A 157 11.12 3.43 -0.97
C ASN A 157 11.80 4.67 -1.59
N ALA A 158 12.73 4.46 -2.52
CA ALA A 158 13.44 5.54 -3.22
C ALA A 158 12.51 6.43 -4.03
N ALA A 159 11.60 5.82 -4.81
CA ALA A 159 10.64 6.56 -5.62
C ALA A 159 9.64 7.35 -4.76
N TRP A 160 9.19 6.77 -3.65
CA TRP A 160 8.25 7.43 -2.74
C TRP A 160 8.88 8.60 -1.97
N HIS A 161 10.14 8.47 -1.59
CA HIS A 161 10.92 9.57 -1.02
C HIS A 161 11.03 10.74 -2.00
N SER A 162 11.32 10.47 -3.27
CA SER A 162 11.35 11.50 -4.33
C SER A 162 9.99 12.17 -4.50
N LEU A 163 8.90 11.37 -4.57
CA LEU A 163 7.53 11.89 -4.67
C LEU A 163 7.19 12.82 -3.51
N ALA A 164 7.59 12.48 -2.28
CA ALA A 164 7.37 13.31 -1.11
C ALA A 164 8.08 14.68 -1.19
N ASN A 165 9.25 14.73 -1.82
CA ASN A 165 9.98 15.98 -2.05
C ASN A 165 9.33 16.85 -3.14
N ASP A 166 8.77 16.21 -4.19
CA ASP A 166 8.14 16.91 -5.32
C ASP A 166 6.73 17.41 -4.98
N HIS A 167 6.03 16.71 -4.07
CA HIS A 167 4.61 16.95 -3.75
C HIS A 167 4.40 17.26 -2.27
N ARG A 168 4.95 18.38 -1.80
CA ARG A 168 4.89 18.82 -0.40
C ARG A 168 3.48 19.20 0.08
N GLU A 169 2.52 19.29 -0.83
CA GLU A 169 1.10 19.51 -0.55
C GLU A 169 0.37 18.26 -0.04
N VAL A 170 1.02 17.09 -0.10
CA VAL A 170 0.53 15.83 0.48
C VAL A 170 1.55 15.26 1.46
N ILE A 171 1.08 14.47 2.41
CA ILE A 171 1.94 13.75 3.36
C ILE A 171 2.16 12.35 2.83
N ALA A 172 3.31 12.10 2.20
CA ALA A 172 3.63 10.81 1.56
C ALA A 172 4.63 10.03 2.41
N VAL A 173 4.23 8.85 2.91
CA VAL A 173 5.09 7.98 3.74
C VAL A 173 5.03 6.53 3.27
N VAL A 174 6.05 5.75 3.61
CA VAL A 174 6.01 4.30 3.46
C VAL A 174 5.88 3.62 4.82
N LEU A 175 5.09 2.53 4.89
CA LEU A 175 4.88 1.76 6.11
C LEU A 175 5.30 0.30 5.94
N HIS A 176 5.99 -0.24 6.94
CA HIS A 176 6.21 -1.66 7.12
C HIS A 176 5.13 -2.25 8.04
N PRO A 177 4.33 -3.22 7.58
CA PRO A 177 3.21 -3.78 8.34
C PRO A 177 3.63 -4.74 9.47
N GLY A 178 4.93 -5.02 9.64
CA GLY A 178 5.42 -6.15 10.39
C GLY A 178 5.46 -7.44 9.55
N TRP A 179 5.88 -8.56 10.15
CA TRP A 179 5.72 -9.88 9.55
C TRP A 179 4.37 -10.44 9.98
N VAL A 180 3.40 -10.38 9.05
CA VAL A 180 1.97 -10.54 9.34
C VAL A 180 1.43 -11.88 8.82
N ARG A 181 0.61 -12.56 9.61
CA ARG A 181 -0.10 -13.80 9.24
C ARG A 181 -1.13 -13.53 8.13
N THR A 182 -0.66 -13.68 6.90
CA THR A 182 -1.43 -13.58 5.65
C THR A 182 -0.96 -14.69 4.71
N ASP A 183 -1.63 -14.85 3.57
CA ASP A 183 -1.16 -15.80 2.54
C ASP A 183 0.31 -15.55 2.14
N MET A 184 0.76 -14.30 2.14
CA MET A 184 2.13 -13.92 1.82
C MET A 184 3.10 -14.17 2.98
N GLY A 185 2.70 -13.86 4.21
CA GLY A 185 3.59 -13.96 5.38
C GLY A 185 3.65 -15.34 6.00
N GLY A 186 2.68 -16.20 5.67
CA GLY A 186 2.57 -17.56 6.22
C GLY A 186 2.01 -17.60 7.65
N SER A 187 1.71 -18.82 8.11
CA SER A 187 1.11 -19.05 9.44
C SER A 187 2.07 -18.82 10.62
N GLY A 188 3.38 -18.91 10.36
CA GLY A 188 4.43 -18.69 11.38
C GLY A 188 4.72 -17.22 11.69
N ALA A 189 4.08 -16.28 11.01
CA ALA A 189 4.30 -14.86 11.27
C ALA A 189 3.76 -14.46 12.66
N PRO A 190 4.51 -13.63 13.43
CA PRO A 190 4.14 -13.29 14.80
C PRO A 190 2.95 -12.33 14.89
N VAL A 191 2.82 -11.39 13.93
CA VAL A 191 1.85 -10.30 13.99
C VAL A 191 0.51 -10.72 13.37
N GLY A 192 -0.59 -10.40 14.02
CA GLY A 192 -1.93 -10.60 13.46
C GLY A 192 -2.33 -9.47 12.50
N PRO A 193 -3.16 -9.74 11.46
CA PRO A 193 -3.62 -8.68 10.56
C PRO A 193 -4.31 -7.51 11.28
N LYS A 194 -5.15 -7.82 12.24
CA LYS A 194 -5.85 -6.80 13.04
C LYS A 194 -4.89 -5.89 13.79
N GLU A 195 -3.91 -6.47 14.46
CA GLU A 195 -2.88 -5.77 15.22
C GLU A 195 -2.05 -4.84 14.32
N SER A 196 -1.53 -5.39 13.22
CA SER A 196 -0.77 -4.66 12.21
C SER A 196 -1.54 -3.44 11.68
N ILE A 197 -2.80 -3.65 11.27
CA ILE A 197 -3.62 -2.57 10.71
C ILE A 197 -3.99 -1.53 11.77
N THR A 198 -4.32 -1.95 12.99
CA THR A 198 -4.59 -1.02 14.08
C THR A 198 -3.37 -0.12 14.35
N GLY A 199 -2.18 -0.71 14.36
CA GLY A 199 -0.92 0.04 14.50
C GLY A 199 -0.70 1.01 13.35
N MET A 200 -0.74 0.53 12.10
CA MET A 200 -0.55 1.39 10.93
C MET A 200 -1.58 2.52 10.85
N ARG A 201 -2.85 2.26 11.17
CA ARG A 201 -3.88 3.31 11.18
C ARG A 201 -3.61 4.37 12.24
N ARG A 202 -3.10 3.98 13.41
CA ARG A 202 -2.66 4.91 14.46
C ARG A 202 -1.51 5.79 13.94
N VAL A 203 -0.51 5.20 13.26
CA VAL A 203 0.58 5.96 12.64
C VAL A 203 0.02 6.93 11.61
N ILE A 204 -0.82 6.45 10.68
CA ILE A 204 -1.44 7.28 9.63
C ILE A 204 -2.22 8.46 10.24
N ALA A 205 -2.99 8.23 11.31
CA ALA A 205 -3.76 9.28 11.97
C ALA A 205 -2.86 10.40 12.54
N GLN A 206 -1.69 10.05 13.04
CA GLN A 206 -0.74 10.97 13.70
C GLN A 206 0.22 11.67 12.73
N LEU A 207 0.28 11.29 11.45
CA LEU A 207 1.19 11.89 10.48
C LEU A 207 1.00 13.39 10.36
N LYS A 208 2.13 14.10 10.31
CA LYS A 208 2.25 15.54 10.12
C LYS A 208 3.05 15.84 8.84
N PRO A 209 2.97 17.04 8.28
CA PRO A 209 3.76 17.41 7.10
C PRO A 209 5.26 17.13 7.22
N ALA A 210 5.83 17.28 8.43
CA ALA A 210 7.24 16.97 8.71
C ALA A 210 7.61 15.48 8.62
N ASP A 211 6.62 14.59 8.59
CA ASP A 211 6.84 13.15 8.46
C ASP A 211 6.87 12.69 6.99
N SER A 212 6.52 13.58 6.05
CA SER A 212 6.55 13.27 4.62
C SER A 212 7.96 12.85 4.19
N GLY A 213 8.03 11.80 3.40
CA GLY A 213 9.29 11.23 2.94
C GLY A 213 9.96 10.25 3.93
N ARG A 214 9.29 9.86 5.02
CA ARG A 214 9.84 8.92 6.01
C ARG A 214 9.31 7.51 5.83
N PHE A 215 10.02 6.58 6.46
CA PHE A 215 9.70 5.15 6.51
C PHE A 215 9.45 4.72 7.94
N PHE A 216 8.25 4.22 8.25
CA PHE A 216 7.88 3.78 9.59
C PHE A 216 7.44 2.31 9.60
N ASP A 217 7.56 1.64 10.74
CA ASP A 217 6.86 0.40 10.99
C ASP A 217 5.43 0.64 11.54
N PHE A 218 4.67 -0.45 11.71
CA PHE A 218 3.29 -0.38 12.20
C PHE A 218 3.17 0.09 13.66
N GLU A 219 4.28 0.12 14.42
CA GLU A 219 4.32 0.63 15.78
C GLU A 219 4.64 2.13 15.82
N GLY A 220 5.07 2.70 14.69
CA GLY A 220 5.44 4.11 14.53
C GLY A 220 6.92 4.38 14.72
N LYS A 221 7.75 3.34 14.78
CA LYS A 221 9.21 3.50 14.80
C LYS A 221 9.70 3.84 13.39
N GLU A 222 10.52 4.87 13.27
CA GLU A 222 11.21 5.18 12.01
C GLU A 222 12.25 4.11 11.68
N LEU A 223 12.24 3.66 10.45
CA LEU A 223 13.15 2.66 9.91
C LEU A 223 14.18 3.31 8.98
N PRO A 224 15.43 2.83 8.95
CA PRO A 224 16.42 3.30 7.99
C PRO A 224 16.08 2.79 6.57
N TRP A 225 16.55 3.55 5.58
CA TRP A 225 16.41 3.21 4.15
C TRP A 225 17.25 2.00 3.70
#